data_09d11d7ea00c327a37f1bbb4347c983e
#
_entry.id   09d11d7ea00c327a37f1bbb4347c983e
#
_cell.length_a   1.000
_cell.length_b   1.000
_cell.length_c   1.000
_cell.angle_alpha   90.00
_cell.angle_beta   90.00
_cell.angle_gamma   90.00
#
_symmetry.space_group_name_H-M   'P 1'
#
loop_
_entity.id
_entity.type
_entity.pdbx_description
1 polymer ?
#
loop_
_entity_poly.entity_id
_entity_poly.type
_entity_poly.pdbx_seq_one_letter_code
_entity_poly.pdbx_strand_id
1 'polypeptide(L)'
;MTVYKQLSANDKVSTKTLLHEAIPITGTIVHRTYGTHPNEANIQNFTHGMFQSVYDYPYLSSSANHIFDISCGIHKDSTLYASTTVQKAKKNNVYNQMAQVLMGYDKDGSIQKFDEDGDLSAGTKITDAIFIPFSRLLVKDEIKKGSFSLELGVNQAYTATTAVMSKRIKISDSGSATSYKVNSPAGEYGILVAESTADGAGALTDPMISGETITSNVSAGPKPSVGLIFYQAGVAVLSDKIFQSDHASVTVKATNAPTNGNIITIETTDGSSQGFTVTASTTSATQFSRGGSKHGLDNLKTAIESSSIAAKVTVSDVQTVTGGFMITITQNTAGSAGNKTITNNCTSYSVAGNTAATNGDFSGGGSGGILGPHPGVTQMNSALQDFRTMLKSSEVSSSADAIRNRIFNLQYNNTIELNSTVYFCRAQHDEFNYSSNPTYLSGSQIRVKNESTDIPISYITSLGLYSSDNQLLAVGKFSEPIRKDNNIELSFRARLDY
;
A
#
# COMPACT_ATOMS: atom_id res chain seq x y z
N MET A 1 -50.95 -18.95 -17.45
CA MET A 1 -50.23 -18.52 -16.23
C MET A 1 -48.78 -18.90 -16.43
N THR A 2 -47.87 -17.92 -16.48
CA THR A 2 -46.46 -18.19 -16.64
C THR A 2 -45.98 -18.76 -15.28
N VAL A 3 -45.46 -19.98 -15.26
CA VAL A 3 -45.01 -20.62 -14.03
C VAL A 3 -43.51 -20.29 -13.87
N TYR A 4 -43.18 -19.50 -12.90
CA TYR A 4 -41.81 -19.23 -12.51
C TYR A 4 -41.35 -20.29 -11.51
N LYS A 5 -40.15 -20.79 -11.69
CA LYS A 5 -39.50 -21.65 -10.70
C LYS A 5 -38.34 -20.89 -10.10
N GLN A 6 -38.35 -20.80 -8.76
CA GLN A 6 -37.25 -20.16 -8.04
C GLN A 6 -36.03 -21.08 -8.04
N LEU A 7 -34.89 -20.52 -8.40
CA LEU A 7 -33.60 -21.20 -8.32
C LEU A 7 -33.08 -21.20 -6.88
N SER A 8 -32.63 -22.35 -6.42
CA SER A 8 -31.94 -22.47 -5.14
C SER A 8 -30.48 -22.06 -5.23
N ALA A 9 -29.84 -21.91 -4.06
CA ALA A 9 -28.39 -21.61 -4.04
C ALA A 9 -27.55 -22.69 -4.75
N ASN A 10 -28.02 -23.94 -4.73
CA ASN A 10 -27.34 -25.08 -5.37
C ASN A 10 -27.57 -25.17 -6.88
N ASP A 11 -28.51 -24.40 -7.42
CA ASP A 11 -28.82 -24.36 -8.86
C ASP A 11 -27.98 -23.32 -9.60
N LYS A 12 -27.05 -22.64 -8.94
CA LYS A 12 -26.15 -21.67 -9.55
C LYS A 12 -24.71 -21.91 -9.11
N VAL A 13 -23.78 -21.82 -10.08
CA VAL A 13 -22.35 -21.88 -9.84
C VAL A 13 -21.71 -20.68 -10.52
N SER A 14 -21.12 -19.79 -9.74
CA SER A 14 -20.39 -18.63 -10.27
C SER A 14 -18.90 -18.93 -10.22
N THR A 15 -18.23 -18.65 -11.34
CA THR A 15 -16.77 -18.78 -11.48
C THR A 15 -16.21 -17.51 -12.09
N LYS A 16 -15.03 -17.13 -11.63
CA LYS A 16 -14.24 -16.09 -12.26
C LYS A 16 -13.20 -16.77 -13.16
N THR A 17 -13.11 -16.34 -14.39
CA THR A 17 -12.13 -16.86 -15.35
C THR A 17 -11.32 -15.67 -15.88
N LEU A 18 -10.01 -15.74 -15.75
CA LEU A 18 -9.10 -14.81 -16.43
C LEU A 18 -9.19 -15.06 -17.93
N LEU A 19 -9.70 -14.08 -18.68
CA LEU A 19 -9.82 -14.16 -20.14
C LEU A 19 -8.48 -13.94 -20.84
N HIS A 20 -7.63 -13.10 -20.27
CA HIS A 20 -6.31 -12.83 -20.78
C HIS A 20 -5.33 -12.65 -19.62
N GLU A 21 -4.27 -13.42 -19.61
CA GLU A 21 -3.03 -12.96 -19.02
C GLU A 21 -2.56 -11.77 -19.83
N ALA A 22 -2.53 -10.62 -19.21
CA ALA A 22 -2.36 -9.35 -19.90
C ALA A 22 -1.19 -9.38 -20.87
N ILE A 23 -1.45 -9.12 -22.12
CA ILE A 23 -0.52 -8.31 -22.89
C ILE A 23 -0.33 -7.05 -22.04
N PRO A 24 0.88 -6.71 -21.58
CA PRO A 24 1.09 -5.53 -20.75
C PRO A 24 0.72 -4.29 -21.56
N ILE A 25 -0.55 -3.89 -21.47
CA ILE A 25 -1.05 -2.72 -22.21
C ILE A 25 -0.55 -1.46 -21.53
N THR A 26 -0.36 -1.54 -20.24
CA THR A 26 0.14 -0.43 -19.42
C THR A 26 1.65 -0.49 -19.28
N GLY A 27 2.22 -1.66 -18.99
CA GLY A 27 3.65 -1.81 -18.86
C GLY A 27 4.28 -0.73 -17.98
N THR A 28 5.28 -0.06 -18.51
CA THR A 28 5.96 1.06 -17.85
C THR A 28 5.30 2.38 -18.22
N ILE A 29 4.76 3.10 -17.23
CA ILE A 29 4.14 4.43 -17.39
C ILE A 29 5.19 5.52 -17.29
N VAL A 30 6.09 5.42 -16.31
CA VAL A 30 7.24 6.30 -16.12
C VAL A 30 8.50 5.44 -16.12
N HIS A 31 9.51 5.79 -16.90
CA HIS A 31 10.70 4.98 -17.06
C HIS A 31 11.98 5.77 -16.76
N ARG A 32 12.61 5.47 -15.64
CA ARG A 32 13.98 5.85 -15.25
C ARG A 32 14.33 7.33 -15.42
N THR A 33 13.36 8.23 -15.36
CA THR A 33 13.59 9.66 -15.51
C THR A 33 12.78 10.40 -14.47
N TYR A 34 13.43 11.06 -13.54
CA TYR A 34 12.77 11.93 -12.59
C TYR A 34 12.07 13.07 -13.32
N GLY A 35 10.89 13.40 -12.83
CA GLY A 35 10.13 14.47 -13.42
C GLY A 35 9.74 14.20 -14.88
N THR A 36 9.40 12.97 -15.24
CA THR A 36 8.89 12.65 -16.58
C THR A 36 7.68 13.49 -16.92
N HIS A 37 6.93 13.92 -15.92
CA HIS A 37 5.82 14.85 -16.05
C HIS A 37 6.07 16.14 -15.21
N PRO A 38 7.25 16.80 -15.30
CA PRO A 38 7.52 18.03 -14.58
C PRO A 38 6.99 19.24 -15.32
N ASN A 39 6.63 19.07 -16.61
CA ASN A 39 6.18 20.15 -17.44
C ASN A 39 4.79 20.59 -16.97
N GLU A 40 4.67 21.82 -16.53
CA GLU A 40 3.41 22.44 -16.11
C GLU A 40 2.30 22.33 -17.19
N ALA A 41 2.68 22.25 -18.47
CA ALA A 41 1.74 22.05 -19.56
C ALA A 41 1.04 20.68 -19.54
N ASN A 42 1.68 19.66 -18.96
CA ASN A 42 1.12 18.31 -18.82
C ASN A 42 0.28 18.14 -17.55
N ILE A 43 0.22 19.18 -16.72
CA ILE A 43 -0.42 19.13 -15.41
C ILE A 43 -1.63 20.04 -15.41
N GLN A 44 -2.78 19.49 -15.05
CA GLN A 44 -3.98 20.27 -14.81
C GLN A 44 -4.18 20.48 -13.32
N ASN A 45 -4.05 21.73 -12.89
CA ASN A 45 -4.43 22.18 -11.57
C ASN A 45 -5.86 22.71 -11.59
N PHE A 46 -6.66 22.31 -10.61
CA PHE A 46 -8.05 22.74 -10.49
C PHE A 46 -8.19 23.82 -9.44
N THR A 47 -9.10 24.76 -9.66
CA THR A 47 -9.37 25.86 -8.71
C THR A 47 -9.84 25.37 -7.34
N HIS A 48 -10.51 24.21 -7.28
CA HIS A 48 -10.89 23.59 -6.01
C HIS A 48 -9.67 23.07 -5.22
N GLY A 49 -8.53 22.76 -5.90
CA GLY A 49 -7.28 22.32 -5.27
C GLY A 49 -7.38 21.04 -4.45
N MET A 50 -8.22 20.10 -4.85
CA MET A 50 -8.40 18.80 -4.16
C MET A 50 -7.44 17.73 -4.69
N PHE A 51 -7.11 17.81 -5.96
CA PHE A 51 -6.19 16.91 -6.65
C PHE A 51 -5.55 17.60 -7.84
N GLN A 52 -4.55 16.99 -8.41
CA GLN A 52 -3.84 17.41 -9.61
C GLN A 52 -3.87 16.26 -10.62
N SER A 53 -4.21 16.54 -11.87
CA SER A 53 -4.24 15.54 -12.94
C SER A 53 -3.00 15.60 -13.82
N VAL A 54 -2.47 14.44 -14.17
CA VAL A 54 -1.25 14.27 -14.96
C VAL A 54 -1.58 13.63 -16.29
N TYR A 55 -1.06 14.24 -17.36
CA TYR A 55 -1.27 13.84 -18.75
C TYR A 55 0.06 13.48 -19.43
N ASP A 56 0.01 12.66 -20.47
CA ASP A 56 1.18 12.30 -21.30
C ASP A 56 1.68 13.44 -22.18
N TYR A 57 0.76 14.31 -22.63
CA TYR A 57 0.99 15.53 -23.39
C TYR A 57 0.40 16.75 -22.70
N PRO A 58 0.70 17.97 -23.18
CA PRO A 58 0.05 19.17 -22.68
C PRO A 58 -1.48 19.00 -22.65
N TYR A 59 -2.09 19.21 -21.48
CA TYR A 59 -3.50 18.83 -21.25
C TYR A 59 -4.51 19.59 -22.12
N LEU A 60 -4.10 20.72 -22.69
CA LEU A 60 -4.90 21.45 -23.69
C LEU A 60 -4.78 20.90 -25.11
N SER A 61 -3.90 19.92 -25.34
CA SER A 61 -3.74 19.25 -26.61
C SER A 61 -4.84 18.23 -26.86
N SER A 62 -5.31 18.11 -28.09
CA SER A 62 -6.24 17.04 -28.50
C SER A 62 -5.66 15.64 -28.39
N SER A 63 -4.33 15.52 -28.26
CA SER A 63 -3.61 14.25 -28.11
C SER A 63 -3.32 13.89 -26.66
N ALA A 64 -3.73 14.70 -25.69
CA ALA A 64 -3.47 14.48 -24.28
C ALA A 64 -4.32 13.32 -23.73
N ASN A 65 -3.66 12.34 -23.14
CA ASN A 65 -4.31 11.27 -22.41
C ASN A 65 -4.05 11.43 -20.92
N HIS A 66 -5.10 11.34 -20.12
CA HIS A 66 -4.99 11.32 -18.68
C HIS A 66 -4.32 10.02 -18.21
N ILE A 67 -3.33 10.13 -17.32
CA ILE A 67 -2.56 8.99 -16.83
C ILE A 67 -2.95 8.66 -15.39
N PHE A 68 -2.80 9.61 -14.48
CA PHE A 68 -3.15 9.46 -13.08
C PHE A 68 -3.45 10.81 -12.44
N ASP A 69 -4.11 10.76 -11.30
CA ASP A 69 -4.27 11.91 -10.41
C ASP A 69 -3.38 11.76 -9.19
N ILE A 70 -3.03 12.87 -8.55
CA ILE A 70 -2.36 12.87 -7.24
C ILE A 70 -3.14 13.75 -6.29
N SER A 71 -3.36 13.25 -5.09
CA SER A 71 -3.94 13.99 -3.98
C SER A 71 -3.29 13.58 -2.66
N CYS A 72 -3.51 14.38 -1.62
CA CYS A 72 -3.01 14.09 -0.27
C CYS A 72 -4.12 14.33 0.75
N GLY A 73 -4.19 13.46 1.75
CA GLY A 73 -5.16 13.57 2.82
C GLY A 73 -4.57 13.29 4.19
N ILE A 74 -5.17 13.91 5.21
CA ILE A 74 -4.77 13.76 6.60
C ILE A 74 -6.02 13.46 7.43
N HIS A 75 -5.99 12.33 8.17
CA HIS A 75 -7.05 11.99 9.10
C HIS A 75 -7.01 12.90 10.34
N LYS A 76 -8.17 13.13 10.96
CA LYS A 76 -8.31 13.97 12.17
C LYS A 76 -7.43 13.49 13.35
N ASP A 77 -7.12 12.18 13.42
CA ASP A 77 -6.30 11.60 14.49
C ASP A 77 -4.79 11.68 14.21
N SER A 78 -4.38 12.23 13.07
CA SER A 78 -2.96 12.45 12.78
C SER A 78 -2.38 13.56 13.64
N THR A 79 -1.13 13.41 14.03
CA THR A 79 -0.35 14.48 14.68
C THR A 79 -0.19 15.71 13.81
N LEU A 80 -0.27 15.57 12.49
CA LEU A 80 -0.20 16.66 11.53
C LEU A 80 -1.52 17.47 11.49
N TYR A 81 -2.65 16.85 11.85
CA TYR A 81 -3.94 17.52 11.89
C TYR A 81 -4.05 18.63 12.95
N ALA A 82 -3.28 18.55 14.04
CA ALA A 82 -3.23 19.57 15.09
C ALA A 82 -2.68 20.92 14.63
N SER A 83 -2.20 21.03 13.38
CA SER A 83 -1.72 22.28 12.81
C SER A 83 -2.86 23.27 12.57
N THR A 84 -2.56 24.56 12.66
CA THR A 84 -3.51 25.67 12.45
C THR A 84 -3.67 26.09 11.00
N THR A 85 -3.27 25.27 10.04
CA THR A 85 -3.23 25.63 8.62
C THR A 85 -4.60 25.66 7.96
N VAL A 86 -4.78 26.58 7.02
CA VAL A 86 -6.03 26.77 6.25
C VAL A 86 -6.42 25.52 5.44
N GLN A 87 -5.45 24.74 5.01
CA GLN A 87 -5.65 23.56 4.13
C GLN A 87 -6.04 22.29 4.89
N LYS A 88 -5.99 22.30 6.21
CA LYS A 88 -6.25 21.12 7.04
C LYS A 88 -7.63 20.50 6.81
N ALA A 89 -8.67 21.33 6.73
CA ALA A 89 -10.03 20.85 6.49
C ALA A 89 -10.17 20.19 5.10
N LYS A 90 -9.52 20.77 4.09
CA LYS A 90 -9.51 20.22 2.73
C LYS A 90 -8.84 18.85 2.70
N LYS A 91 -7.66 18.70 3.31
CA LYS A 91 -6.93 17.43 3.37
C LYS A 91 -7.70 16.36 4.16
N ASN A 92 -8.38 16.76 5.24
CA ASN A 92 -9.23 15.85 5.99
C ASN A 92 -10.44 15.38 5.14
N ASN A 93 -11.05 16.28 4.38
CA ASN A 93 -12.15 15.92 3.49
C ASN A 93 -11.68 14.95 2.38
N VAL A 94 -10.50 15.20 1.79
CA VAL A 94 -9.90 14.27 0.81
C VAL A 94 -9.70 12.89 1.44
N TYR A 95 -9.09 12.83 2.62
CA TYR A 95 -8.88 11.56 3.32
C TYR A 95 -10.20 10.82 3.57
N ASN A 96 -11.18 11.52 4.13
CA ASN A 96 -12.46 10.91 4.48
C ASN A 96 -13.23 10.42 3.24
N GLN A 97 -13.23 11.17 2.14
CA GLN A 97 -13.86 10.75 0.89
C GLN A 97 -13.19 9.50 0.31
N MET A 98 -11.86 9.47 0.26
CA MET A 98 -11.13 8.30 -0.20
C MET A 98 -11.34 7.10 0.72
N ALA A 99 -11.27 7.29 2.02
CA ALA A 99 -11.50 6.22 2.99
C ALA A 99 -12.93 5.68 2.92
N GLN A 100 -13.93 6.55 2.79
CA GLN A 100 -15.33 6.15 2.63
C GLN A 100 -15.55 5.26 1.40
N VAL A 101 -14.95 5.63 0.27
CA VAL A 101 -15.11 4.87 -0.98
C VAL A 101 -14.31 3.58 -0.96
N LEU A 102 -13.07 3.62 -0.46
CA LEU A 102 -12.14 2.50 -0.54
C LEU A 102 -12.25 1.53 0.65
N MET A 103 -12.51 2.02 1.86
CA MET A 103 -12.58 1.19 3.08
C MET A 103 -14.00 1.06 3.63
N GLY A 104 -14.88 2.02 3.31
CA GLY A 104 -16.26 2.02 3.81
C GLY A 104 -16.38 2.48 5.25
N TYR A 105 -17.28 1.85 5.98
CA TYR A 105 -17.61 2.19 7.37
C TYR A 105 -17.27 1.02 8.30
N ASP A 106 -16.91 1.35 9.52
CA ASP A 106 -16.74 0.38 10.59
C ASP A 106 -18.10 -0.06 11.20
N LYS A 107 -18.03 -0.99 12.17
CA LYS A 107 -19.22 -1.49 12.86
C LYS A 107 -20.03 -0.43 13.63
N ASP A 108 -19.41 0.71 13.94
CA ASP A 108 -20.01 1.80 14.69
C ASP A 108 -20.54 2.91 13.75
N GLY A 109 -20.43 2.72 12.42
CA GLY A 109 -20.89 3.65 11.40
C GLY A 109 -19.92 4.81 11.15
N SER A 110 -18.70 4.76 11.68
CA SER A 110 -17.64 5.73 11.38
C SER A 110 -16.88 5.34 10.12
N ILE A 111 -16.33 6.32 9.39
CA ILE A 111 -15.48 6.05 8.22
C ILE A 111 -14.26 5.26 8.67
N GLN A 112 -14.03 4.12 8.03
CA GLN A 112 -12.95 3.22 8.36
C GLN A 112 -11.61 3.78 7.86
N LYS A 113 -10.58 3.77 8.74
CA LYS A 113 -9.24 4.21 8.36
C LYS A 113 -8.54 3.17 7.50
N PHE A 114 -7.61 3.61 6.66
CA PHE A 114 -6.69 2.71 5.98
C PHE A 114 -5.81 1.97 6.99
N ASP A 115 -5.66 0.69 6.80
CA ASP A 115 -4.94 -0.20 7.70
C ASP A 115 -3.69 -0.76 7.04
N GLU A 116 -2.53 -0.67 7.71
CA GLU A 116 -1.25 -1.05 7.10
C GLU A 116 -1.15 -2.54 6.77
N ASP A 117 -1.73 -3.40 7.60
CA ASP A 117 -1.70 -4.87 7.41
C ASP A 117 -3.02 -5.44 6.88
N GLY A 118 -4.04 -4.59 6.77
CA GLY A 118 -5.33 -4.92 6.16
C GLY A 118 -6.16 -5.93 6.97
N ASP A 119 -5.91 -6.12 8.25
CA ASP A 119 -6.71 -7.00 9.11
C ASP A 119 -7.89 -6.28 9.76
N LEU A 120 -7.93 -4.94 9.66
CA LEU A 120 -8.95 -4.02 10.18
C LEU A 120 -9.08 -4.03 11.71
N SER A 121 -8.17 -4.67 12.41
CA SER A 121 -8.17 -4.75 13.87
C SER A 121 -7.27 -3.68 14.51
N ALA A 122 -6.73 -3.96 15.67
CA ALA A 122 -5.71 -3.11 16.30
C ALA A 122 -4.45 -3.08 15.42
N GLY A 123 -3.62 -2.08 15.52
CA GLY A 123 -2.41 -1.94 14.72
C GLY A 123 -2.24 -0.54 14.18
N THR A 124 -1.25 -0.37 13.31
CA THR A 124 -0.92 0.94 12.76
C THR A 124 -1.87 1.30 11.62
N LYS A 125 -2.53 2.43 11.76
CA LYS A 125 -3.41 3.00 10.71
C LYS A 125 -2.65 4.07 9.93
N ILE A 126 -2.86 4.10 8.62
CA ILE A 126 -2.36 5.16 7.75
C ILE A 126 -3.23 6.39 7.97
N THR A 127 -2.74 7.36 8.72
CA THR A 127 -3.45 8.61 9.01
C THR A 127 -3.08 9.75 8.07
N ASP A 128 -1.92 9.62 7.44
CA ASP A 128 -1.36 10.61 6.51
C ASP A 128 -1.09 9.88 5.20
N ALA A 129 -1.90 10.15 4.19
CA ALA A 129 -1.95 9.37 2.98
C ALA A 129 -1.76 10.22 1.73
N ILE A 130 -1.08 9.61 0.76
CA ILE A 130 -0.97 10.09 -0.61
C ILE A 130 -1.82 9.15 -1.47
N PHE A 131 -2.67 9.72 -2.29
CA PHE A 131 -3.57 9.00 -3.17
C PHE A 131 -3.12 9.16 -4.61
N ILE A 132 -2.98 8.06 -5.33
CA ILE A 132 -2.66 8.02 -6.76
C ILE A 132 -3.74 7.19 -7.46
N PRO A 133 -4.86 7.82 -7.86
CA PRO A 133 -5.84 7.20 -8.73
C PRO A 133 -5.32 7.12 -10.17
N PHE A 134 -5.30 5.94 -10.75
CA PHE A 134 -4.90 5.74 -12.14
C PHE A 134 -6.08 5.92 -13.10
N SER A 135 -5.79 6.37 -14.31
CA SER A 135 -6.78 6.51 -15.35
C SER A 135 -7.50 5.20 -15.61
N ARG A 136 -8.82 5.24 -15.69
CA ARG A 136 -9.64 4.06 -15.99
C ARG A 136 -9.28 3.41 -17.31
N LEU A 137 -8.81 4.19 -18.27
CA LEU A 137 -8.32 3.68 -19.55
C LEU A 137 -7.12 2.74 -19.38
N LEU A 138 -6.24 3.03 -18.41
CA LEU A 138 -5.05 2.24 -18.14
C LEU A 138 -5.35 1.04 -17.22
N VAL A 139 -6.24 1.21 -16.25
CA VAL A 139 -6.63 0.14 -15.31
C VAL A 139 -7.53 -0.89 -15.98
N LYS A 140 -8.42 -0.45 -16.88
CA LYS A 140 -9.47 -1.28 -17.49
C LYS A 140 -10.37 -1.91 -16.43
N ASP A 141 -10.38 -3.24 -16.31
CA ASP A 141 -11.17 -3.93 -15.29
C ASP A 141 -10.49 -3.91 -13.94
N GLU A 142 -9.25 -4.36 -13.89
CA GLU A 142 -8.44 -4.27 -12.67
C GLU A 142 -6.93 -4.29 -12.95
N ILE A 143 -6.16 -3.81 -11.99
CA ILE A 143 -4.71 -3.95 -11.96
C ILE A 143 -4.38 -5.41 -11.63
N LYS A 144 -3.49 -6.05 -12.38
CA LYS A 144 -3.03 -7.41 -12.12
C LYS A 144 -2.28 -7.48 -10.79
N LYS A 145 -2.75 -8.34 -9.90
CA LYS A 145 -2.14 -8.57 -8.58
C LYS A 145 -0.68 -9.02 -8.72
N GLY A 146 0.20 -8.43 -7.92
CA GLY A 146 1.64 -8.72 -7.94
C GLY A 146 2.41 -8.05 -9.07
N SER A 147 1.79 -7.16 -9.85
CA SER A 147 2.45 -6.48 -10.98
C SER A 147 2.79 -5.01 -10.72
N PHE A 148 2.27 -4.43 -9.65
CA PHE A 148 2.50 -3.02 -9.35
C PHE A 148 3.91 -2.76 -8.86
N SER A 149 4.57 -1.76 -9.40
CA SER A 149 5.88 -1.30 -8.97
C SER A 149 6.00 0.21 -9.16
N LEU A 150 6.34 0.89 -8.09
CA LEU A 150 6.58 2.33 -8.05
C LEU A 150 7.95 2.57 -7.42
N GLU A 151 8.82 3.29 -8.11
CA GLU A 151 10.10 3.74 -7.56
C GLU A 151 10.07 5.25 -7.33
N LEU A 152 10.39 5.65 -6.10
CA LEU A 152 10.42 7.05 -5.68
C LEU A 152 11.81 7.42 -5.19
N GLY A 153 12.27 8.61 -5.57
CA GLY A 153 13.46 9.22 -4.97
C GLY A 153 13.17 9.69 -3.54
N VAL A 154 13.99 9.25 -2.59
CA VAL A 154 13.84 9.57 -1.17
C VAL A 154 15.15 10.12 -0.59
N ASN A 155 15.07 10.74 0.58
CA ASN A 155 16.23 11.16 1.40
C ASN A 155 17.25 12.09 0.71
N GLN A 156 16.83 12.80 -0.32
CA GLN A 156 17.65 13.78 -1.00
C GLN A 156 16.82 14.92 -1.55
N ALA A 157 17.35 16.13 -1.53
CA ALA A 157 16.75 17.26 -2.20
C ALA A 157 16.70 17.02 -3.72
N TYR A 158 15.60 17.37 -4.35
CA TYR A 158 15.50 17.40 -5.80
C TYR A 158 16.27 18.63 -6.31
N THR A 159 17.32 18.41 -7.09
CA THR A 159 18.03 19.46 -7.80
C THR A 159 17.81 19.30 -9.30
N ALA A 160 17.35 20.35 -9.92
CA ALA A 160 16.64 20.36 -11.22
C ALA A 160 17.34 19.83 -12.45
N THR A 161 18.61 19.52 -12.42
CA THR A 161 19.32 19.46 -13.69
C THR A 161 19.78 18.09 -14.16
N THR A 162 19.60 17.05 -13.47
CA THR A 162 20.08 15.69 -13.79
C THR A 162 20.37 14.93 -12.53
N ALA A 163 19.95 15.47 -11.42
CA ALA A 163 20.25 14.82 -10.17
C ALA A 163 19.47 13.51 -10.14
N VAL A 164 20.14 12.51 -10.55
CA VAL A 164 19.78 11.16 -10.19
C VAL A 164 19.76 11.16 -8.68
N MET A 165 18.57 11.09 -8.09
CA MET A 165 18.48 10.87 -6.67
C MET A 165 19.19 9.55 -6.39
N SER A 166 20.27 9.62 -5.62
CA SER A 166 21.11 8.46 -5.33
C SER A 166 20.39 7.44 -4.46
N LYS A 167 19.35 7.88 -3.75
CA LYS A 167 18.52 7.03 -2.91
C LYS A 167 17.12 6.92 -3.49
N ARG A 168 16.67 5.70 -3.70
CA ARG A 168 15.33 5.37 -4.19
C ARG A 168 14.74 4.26 -3.35
N ILE A 169 13.44 4.29 -3.18
CA ILE A 169 12.65 3.21 -2.62
C ILE A 169 11.81 2.59 -3.72
N LYS A 170 11.79 1.28 -3.80
CA LYS A 170 10.86 0.53 -4.63
C LYS A 170 9.68 0.08 -3.78
N ILE A 171 8.50 0.40 -4.21
CA ILE A 171 7.24 0.02 -3.59
C ILE A 171 6.57 -0.97 -4.52
N SER A 172 6.20 -2.13 -4.01
CA SER A 172 5.55 -3.18 -4.81
C SER A 172 4.46 -3.91 -4.04
N ASP A 173 3.60 -4.59 -4.76
CA ASP A 173 2.60 -5.50 -4.22
C ASP A 173 3.03 -6.98 -4.37
N SER A 174 4.32 -7.26 -4.34
CA SER A 174 4.92 -8.55 -4.68
C SER A 174 4.37 -9.75 -3.90
N GLY A 175 3.85 -9.54 -2.69
CA GLY A 175 3.19 -10.60 -1.89
C GLY A 175 1.71 -10.80 -2.23
N SER A 176 1.10 -9.88 -2.93
CA SER A 176 -0.36 -9.80 -3.08
C SER A 176 -0.93 -10.71 -4.18
N ALA A 177 -0.09 -11.32 -4.99
CA ALA A 177 -0.56 -12.34 -5.95
C ALA A 177 -1.30 -13.51 -5.26
N THR A 178 -0.91 -13.84 -4.03
CA THR A 178 -1.48 -14.93 -3.23
C THR A 178 -2.07 -14.47 -1.89
N SER A 179 -1.77 -13.25 -1.43
CA SER A 179 -2.14 -12.71 -0.12
C SER A 179 -2.78 -11.34 -0.22
N TYR A 180 -3.86 -11.24 -0.99
CA TYR A 180 -4.69 -10.02 -1.08
C TYR A 180 -5.83 -10.05 -0.08
N LYS A 181 -6.45 -8.90 0.16
CA LYS A 181 -7.56 -8.70 1.09
C LYS A 181 -8.87 -8.50 0.32
N VAL A 182 -9.98 -8.92 0.92
CA VAL A 182 -11.32 -8.88 0.31
C VAL A 182 -12.35 -8.14 1.17
N ASN A 183 -11.88 -7.45 2.21
CA ASN A 183 -12.72 -6.80 3.23
C ASN A 183 -12.96 -5.31 2.94
N SER A 184 -12.96 -4.91 1.68
CA SER A 184 -13.21 -3.54 1.21
C SER A 184 -14.44 -3.49 0.30
N PRO A 185 -15.27 -2.43 0.38
CA PRO A 185 -16.37 -2.22 -0.56
C PRO A 185 -15.90 -1.91 -1.98
N ALA A 186 -14.66 -1.45 -2.14
CA ALA A 186 -14.04 -1.17 -3.45
C ALA A 186 -13.47 -2.43 -4.12
N GLY A 187 -13.73 -3.62 -3.56
CA GLY A 187 -13.23 -4.89 -4.08
C GLY A 187 -11.92 -5.33 -3.44
N GLU A 188 -11.14 -6.10 -4.18
CA GLU A 188 -9.90 -6.69 -3.71
C GLU A 188 -8.76 -5.65 -3.66
N TYR A 189 -7.93 -5.74 -2.61
CA TYR A 189 -6.76 -4.87 -2.49
C TYR A 189 -5.54 -5.61 -1.94
N GLY A 190 -4.36 -5.10 -2.25
CA GLY A 190 -3.07 -5.61 -1.81
C GLY A 190 -2.36 -4.66 -0.85
N ILE A 191 -1.45 -5.23 -0.08
CA ILE A 191 -0.53 -4.46 0.77
C ILE A 191 0.69 -4.07 -0.07
N LEU A 192 0.99 -2.78 -0.10
CA LEU A 192 2.21 -2.27 -0.70
C LEU A 192 3.35 -2.34 0.30
N VAL A 193 4.44 -2.95 -0.11
CA VAL A 193 5.63 -3.10 0.71
C VAL A 193 6.82 -2.37 0.09
N ALA A 194 7.71 -1.88 0.94
CA ALA A 194 8.94 -1.26 0.49
C ALA A 194 10.03 -2.30 0.25
N GLU A 195 10.73 -2.14 -0.85
CA GLU A 195 11.85 -2.98 -1.26
C GLU A 195 13.05 -2.10 -1.60
N SER A 196 14.27 -2.64 -1.43
CA SER A 196 15.45 -1.98 -1.97
C SER A 196 15.55 -2.22 -3.48
N THR A 197 16.01 -1.23 -4.24
CA THR A 197 16.27 -1.40 -5.67
C THR A 197 17.64 -2.02 -5.90
N ALA A 198 17.70 -3.05 -6.74
CA ALA A 198 18.93 -3.81 -7.01
C ALA A 198 19.72 -3.33 -8.22
N ASP A 199 19.27 -2.32 -8.95
CA ASP A 199 19.95 -1.88 -10.16
C ASP A 199 20.98 -0.79 -9.87
N GLY A 200 22.22 -1.10 -10.09
CA GLY A 200 23.49 -0.41 -9.92
C GLY A 200 23.64 1.11 -10.15
N ALA A 201 22.56 1.86 -10.14
CA ALA A 201 22.57 3.32 -10.18
C ALA A 201 22.36 3.92 -8.79
N GLY A 202 23.20 3.55 -7.85
CA GLY A 202 23.17 3.97 -6.46
C GLY A 202 22.44 2.96 -5.59
N ALA A 203 23.21 2.17 -4.84
CA ALA A 203 22.67 1.30 -3.82
C ALA A 203 21.80 2.14 -2.89
N LEU A 204 20.56 1.72 -2.68
CA LEU A 204 19.79 2.20 -1.55
C LEU A 204 20.55 1.80 -0.30
N THR A 205 21.14 2.78 0.35
CA THR A 205 21.42 2.63 1.76
C THR A 205 20.06 2.68 2.46
N ASP A 206 19.63 1.55 2.88
CA ASP A 206 18.40 1.24 3.60
C ASP A 206 17.62 2.45 4.12
N PRO A 207 16.53 2.89 3.45
CA PRO A 207 15.67 3.89 4.06
C PRO A 207 15.05 3.27 5.30
N MET A 208 15.23 3.90 6.44
CA MET A 208 14.50 3.52 7.64
C MET A 208 13.05 3.97 7.49
N ILE A 209 12.16 3.02 7.31
CA ILE A 209 10.73 3.28 7.34
C ILE A 209 10.26 2.96 8.75
N SER A 210 9.81 4.00 9.47
CA SER A 210 9.21 3.84 10.80
C SER A 210 10.08 3.08 11.83
N GLY A 211 11.40 3.27 11.79
CA GLY A 211 12.34 2.57 12.70
C GLY A 211 12.75 1.17 12.25
N GLU A 212 12.23 0.70 11.13
CA GLU A 212 12.63 -0.56 10.52
C GLU A 212 13.68 -0.31 9.43
N THR A 213 14.75 -1.09 9.45
CA THR A 213 15.80 -1.05 8.42
C THR A 213 15.42 -1.98 7.29
N ILE A 214 15.26 -1.44 6.08
CA ILE A 214 15.13 -2.27 4.88
C ILE A 214 16.54 -2.73 4.50
N THR A 215 16.89 -3.95 4.86
CA THR A 215 18.18 -4.51 4.47
C THR A 215 18.19 -4.90 3.00
N SER A 216 19.29 -4.60 2.32
CA SER A 216 19.47 -4.87 0.89
C SER A 216 19.42 -6.37 0.51
N ASN A 217 19.49 -7.26 1.48
CA ASN A 217 19.35 -8.71 1.30
C ASN A 217 17.95 -9.19 1.69
N VAL A 218 16.98 -8.87 0.88
CA VAL A 218 15.55 -9.10 1.09
C VAL A 218 15.11 -10.56 0.97
N SER A 219 16.02 -11.51 1.07
CA SER A 219 15.63 -12.94 1.01
C SER A 219 15.04 -13.50 2.31
N ALA A 220 15.04 -12.78 3.42
CA ALA A 220 14.77 -13.41 4.71
C ALA A 220 14.01 -12.60 5.79
N GLY A 221 13.49 -11.38 5.52
CA GLY A 221 12.79 -10.60 6.53
C GLY A 221 11.44 -10.03 6.07
N PRO A 222 10.50 -9.72 6.99
CA PRO A 222 9.26 -9.05 6.64
C PRO A 222 9.57 -7.67 6.07
N LYS A 223 9.07 -7.41 4.87
CA LYS A 223 9.16 -6.10 4.22
C LYS A 223 8.19 -5.14 4.90
N PRO A 224 8.60 -3.90 5.23
CA PRO A 224 7.69 -2.94 5.85
C PRO A 224 6.55 -2.56 4.90
N SER A 225 5.33 -2.56 5.42
CA SER A 225 4.16 -2.08 4.71
C SER A 225 4.17 -0.56 4.64
N VAL A 226 3.92 -0.03 3.45
CA VAL A 226 3.97 1.42 3.17
C VAL A 226 2.72 1.93 2.47
N GLY A 227 1.74 1.08 2.25
CA GLY A 227 0.51 1.48 1.59
C GLY A 227 -0.38 0.33 1.16
N LEU A 228 -1.39 0.68 0.40
CA LEU A 228 -2.40 -0.24 -0.13
C LEU A 228 -2.60 0.02 -1.62
N ILE A 229 -2.97 -1.01 -2.38
CA ILE A 229 -3.42 -0.87 -3.77
C ILE A 229 -4.76 -1.53 -3.96
N PHE A 230 -5.73 -0.76 -4.43
CA PHE A 230 -7.08 -1.22 -4.73
C PHE A 230 -7.18 -1.55 -6.22
N TYR A 231 -7.23 -2.83 -6.55
CA TYR A 231 -7.06 -3.31 -7.92
C TYR A 231 -8.18 -2.89 -8.86
N GLN A 232 -9.44 -3.06 -8.44
CA GLN A 232 -10.60 -2.70 -9.27
C GLN A 232 -10.84 -1.19 -9.30
N ALA A 233 -10.59 -0.50 -8.19
CA ALA A 233 -10.69 0.95 -8.15
C ALA A 233 -9.55 1.64 -8.90
N GLY A 234 -8.41 0.97 -9.07
CA GLY A 234 -7.22 1.53 -9.69
C GLY A 234 -6.59 2.66 -8.86
N VAL A 235 -6.52 2.48 -7.54
CA VAL A 235 -6.01 3.52 -6.63
C VAL A 235 -4.90 2.96 -5.76
N ALA A 236 -3.72 3.60 -5.80
CA ALA A 236 -2.67 3.37 -4.82
C ALA A 236 -2.78 4.39 -3.68
N VAL A 237 -2.71 3.90 -2.45
CA VAL A 237 -2.71 4.69 -1.21
C VAL A 237 -1.36 4.48 -0.56
N LEU A 238 -0.56 5.54 -0.43
CA LEU A 238 0.77 5.47 0.14
C LEU A 238 0.80 6.19 1.50
N SER A 239 1.51 5.63 2.45
CA SER A 239 1.77 6.26 3.73
C SER A 239 2.87 7.32 3.61
N ASP A 240 2.76 8.41 4.37
CA ASP A 240 3.81 9.43 4.50
C ASP A 240 5.13 8.88 5.09
N LYS A 241 5.09 7.71 5.70
CA LYS A 241 6.27 7.02 6.24
C LYS A 241 7.40 6.83 5.23
N ILE A 242 7.06 6.75 3.94
CA ILE A 242 8.02 6.68 2.84
C ILE A 242 9.01 7.86 2.86
N PHE A 243 8.55 9.01 3.34
CA PHE A 243 9.31 10.25 3.40
C PHE A 243 9.72 10.64 4.82
N GLN A 244 9.81 9.70 5.75
CA GLN A 244 10.34 10.00 7.07
C GLN A 244 11.84 10.21 7.02
N SER A 245 12.32 11.09 7.90
CA SER A 245 13.75 11.29 8.07
C SER A 245 14.37 10.05 8.72
N ASP A 246 15.56 9.68 8.28
CA ASP A 246 16.29 8.56 8.86
C ASP A 246 16.85 8.91 10.21
N HIS A 247 16.86 7.94 11.11
CA HIS A 247 17.50 8.05 12.42
C HIS A 247 18.98 7.71 12.30
N ALA A 248 19.83 8.55 12.85
CA ALA A 248 21.25 8.23 12.93
C ALA A 248 21.48 7.10 13.94
N SER A 249 22.27 6.12 13.56
CA SER A 249 22.62 4.99 14.41
C SER A 249 24.13 4.75 14.44
N VAL A 250 24.57 4.07 15.49
CA VAL A 250 25.97 3.68 15.66
C VAL A 250 26.05 2.34 16.36
N THR A 251 27.01 1.54 16.00
CA THR A 251 27.28 0.25 16.67
C THR A 251 28.43 0.40 17.66
N VAL A 252 28.27 -0.19 18.82
CA VAL A 252 29.32 -0.35 19.82
C VAL A 252 29.59 -1.82 20.01
N LYS A 253 30.78 -2.28 19.65
CA LYS A 253 31.20 -3.67 19.75
C LYS A 253 32.24 -3.86 20.86
N ALA A 254 31.98 -4.82 21.73
CA ALA A 254 32.88 -5.21 22.81
C ALA A 254 33.58 -6.54 22.50
N THR A 255 34.89 -6.56 22.56
CA THR A 255 35.71 -7.77 22.41
C THR A 255 36.11 -8.35 23.78
N ASN A 256 36.35 -7.48 24.76
CA ASN A 256 36.70 -7.82 26.14
C ASN A 256 36.04 -6.85 27.13
N ALA A 257 36.23 -7.11 28.45
CA ALA A 257 35.81 -6.17 29.48
C ALA A 257 36.59 -4.85 29.36
N PRO A 258 35.95 -3.69 29.50
CA PRO A 258 36.63 -2.40 29.46
C PRO A 258 37.42 -2.17 30.78
N THR A 259 38.35 -1.23 30.76
CA THR A 259 39.17 -0.87 31.90
C THR A 259 38.47 0.18 32.76
N ASN A 260 38.56 0.07 34.08
CA ASN A 260 38.02 1.09 35.01
C ASN A 260 38.59 2.48 34.68
N GLY A 261 37.73 3.48 34.75
CA GLY A 261 38.06 4.85 34.38
C GLY A 261 37.95 5.17 32.88
N ASN A 262 37.77 4.17 32.01
CA ASN A 262 37.42 4.45 30.62
C ASN A 262 36.06 5.15 30.52
N ILE A 263 35.89 5.96 29.49
CA ILE A 263 34.67 6.75 29.28
C ILE A 263 34.19 6.58 27.85
N ILE A 264 32.88 6.40 27.69
CA ILE A 264 32.18 6.58 26.42
C ILE A 264 31.25 7.79 26.56
N THR A 265 31.36 8.77 25.68
CA THR A 265 30.49 9.94 25.69
C THR A 265 29.61 9.92 24.44
N ILE A 266 28.30 9.99 24.62
CA ILE A 266 27.29 10.01 23.57
C ILE A 266 26.75 11.43 23.46
N GLU A 267 26.78 11.99 22.27
CA GLU A 267 26.11 13.25 21.91
C GLU A 267 24.81 12.98 21.20
N THR A 268 23.75 13.68 21.61
CA THR A 268 22.41 13.53 21.04
C THR A 268 22.11 14.60 20.00
N THR A 269 21.06 14.40 19.20
CA THR A 269 20.66 15.29 18.08
C THR A 269 20.53 16.76 18.48
N ASP A 270 20.09 17.04 19.71
CA ASP A 270 19.94 18.41 20.25
C ASP A 270 21.23 19.02 20.81
N GLY A 271 22.37 18.32 20.69
CA GLY A 271 23.66 18.76 21.20
C GLY A 271 23.90 18.42 22.67
N SER A 272 22.95 17.77 23.34
CA SER A 272 23.20 17.26 24.72
C SER A 272 24.20 16.11 24.68
N SER A 273 25.09 16.03 25.65
CA SER A 273 26.07 14.95 25.73
C SER A 273 26.10 14.33 27.13
N GLN A 274 26.32 13.03 27.18
CA GLN A 274 26.45 12.28 28.43
C GLN A 274 27.64 11.32 28.38
N GLY A 275 28.53 11.48 29.34
CA GLY A 275 29.63 10.55 29.54
C GLY A 275 29.24 9.40 30.48
N PHE A 276 29.69 8.20 30.15
CA PHE A 276 29.51 6.97 30.93
C PHE A 276 30.85 6.41 31.29
N THR A 277 31.17 6.45 32.62
CA THR A 277 32.47 6.00 33.13
C THR A 277 32.41 4.53 33.54
N VAL A 278 33.40 3.76 33.10
CA VAL A 278 33.56 2.35 33.52
C VAL A 278 33.97 2.26 34.98
N THR A 279 33.28 1.46 35.75
CA THR A 279 33.59 1.18 37.16
C THR A 279 33.79 -0.31 37.42
N ALA A 280 34.30 -0.67 38.57
CA ALA A 280 34.50 -2.07 38.93
C ALA A 280 33.17 -2.84 39.13
N SER A 281 32.16 -2.19 39.72
CA SER A 281 30.95 -2.87 40.18
C SER A 281 29.67 -2.02 40.17
N THR A 282 29.77 -0.73 39.90
CA THR A 282 28.62 0.19 39.98
C THR A 282 28.04 0.45 38.59
N THR A 283 26.72 0.35 38.43
CA THR A 283 25.97 0.85 37.25
C THR A 283 24.98 1.91 37.72
N SER A 284 25.00 3.07 37.09
CA SER A 284 24.14 4.22 37.37
C SER A 284 23.90 5.02 36.10
N ALA A 285 23.19 6.14 36.17
CA ALA A 285 22.92 7.03 35.05
C ALA A 285 24.17 7.61 34.34
N THR A 286 25.35 7.56 35.01
CA THR A 286 26.60 8.11 34.46
C THR A 286 27.79 7.12 34.56
N GLN A 287 27.53 5.92 35.03
CA GLN A 287 28.54 4.90 35.23
C GLN A 287 28.03 3.52 34.85
N PHE A 288 28.90 2.66 34.37
CA PHE A 288 28.56 1.27 34.12
C PHE A 288 29.64 0.31 34.63
N SER A 289 29.19 -0.80 35.19
CA SER A 289 30.08 -1.85 35.65
C SER A 289 30.77 -2.52 34.49
N ARG A 290 32.05 -2.75 34.56
CA ARG A 290 32.84 -3.34 33.49
C ARG A 290 32.38 -4.74 33.08
N GLY A 291 31.91 -5.59 33.99
CA GLY A 291 31.48 -6.96 33.69
C GLY A 291 32.44 -7.71 32.74
N GLY A 292 31.93 -8.76 32.06
CA GLY A 292 32.56 -9.30 30.84
C GLY A 292 32.13 -8.50 29.63
N SER A 293 32.61 -8.87 28.42
CA SER A 293 32.25 -8.16 27.18
C SER A 293 30.73 -8.03 26.96
N LYS A 294 29.98 -9.09 27.22
CA LYS A 294 28.51 -9.04 27.12
C LYS A 294 27.90 -8.22 28.25
N HIS A 295 28.20 -8.56 29.49
CA HIS A 295 27.65 -7.87 30.67
C HIS A 295 28.05 -6.39 30.71
N GLY A 296 29.25 -6.04 30.23
CA GLY A 296 29.65 -4.64 30.10
C GLY A 296 28.76 -3.85 29.16
N LEU A 297 28.32 -4.43 28.02
CA LEU A 297 27.36 -3.80 27.12
C LEU A 297 25.94 -3.77 27.70
N ASP A 298 25.49 -4.83 28.39
CA ASP A 298 24.21 -4.84 29.11
C ASP A 298 24.17 -3.71 30.18
N ASN A 299 25.28 -3.53 30.92
CA ASN A 299 25.42 -2.47 31.91
C ASN A 299 25.49 -1.07 31.28
N LEU A 300 26.17 -0.92 30.15
CA LEU A 300 26.20 0.34 29.40
C LEU A 300 24.77 0.69 28.88
N LYS A 301 24.04 -0.28 28.36
CA LYS A 301 22.63 -0.11 27.97
C LYS A 301 21.81 0.38 29.16
N THR A 302 21.88 -0.31 30.30
CA THR A 302 21.15 0.07 31.52
C THR A 302 21.53 1.49 31.99
N ALA A 303 22.79 1.87 31.89
CA ALA A 303 23.26 3.21 32.26
C ALA A 303 22.67 4.27 31.31
N ILE A 304 22.65 4.01 29.98
CA ILE A 304 22.06 4.92 29.01
C ILE A 304 20.56 5.08 29.27
N GLU A 305 19.82 3.98 29.45
CA GLU A 305 18.38 3.96 29.72
C GLU A 305 17.98 4.65 31.04
N SER A 306 18.93 4.78 31.97
CA SER A 306 18.72 5.48 33.23
C SER A 306 19.25 6.92 33.26
N SER A 307 19.84 7.38 32.16
CA SER A 307 20.55 8.67 32.07
C SER A 307 19.65 9.83 31.60
N SER A 308 20.23 11.03 31.61
CA SER A 308 19.56 12.23 31.07
C SER A 308 19.25 12.18 29.56
N ILE A 309 19.92 11.29 28.83
CA ILE A 309 19.71 11.09 27.41
C ILE A 309 18.80 9.90 27.09
N ALA A 310 18.23 9.21 28.06
CA ALA A 310 17.37 8.03 27.88
C ALA A 310 16.19 8.27 26.91
N ALA A 311 15.56 9.43 26.98
CA ALA A 311 14.46 9.79 26.08
C ALA A 311 14.91 10.19 24.67
N LYS A 312 16.22 10.36 24.44
CA LYS A 312 16.79 10.90 23.21
C LYS A 312 17.46 9.85 22.34
N VAL A 313 17.77 8.69 22.90
CA VAL A 313 18.37 7.56 22.19
C VAL A 313 17.69 6.24 22.57
N THR A 314 17.70 5.30 21.66
CA THR A 314 17.24 3.92 21.88
C THR A 314 18.43 3.00 21.75
N VAL A 315 18.56 2.00 22.64
CA VAL A 315 19.65 1.02 22.63
C VAL A 315 19.08 -0.37 22.39
N SER A 316 19.64 -1.09 21.41
CA SER A 316 19.24 -2.46 21.14
C SER A 316 19.67 -3.42 22.26
N ASP A 317 19.07 -4.63 22.26
CA ASP A 317 19.62 -5.72 23.07
C ASP A 317 21.00 -6.12 22.58
N VAL A 318 21.79 -6.70 23.50
CA VAL A 318 23.14 -7.16 23.16
C VAL A 318 23.09 -8.37 22.25
N GLN A 319 23.68 -8.24 21.10
CA GLN A 319 23.75 -9.26 20.07
C GLN A 319 25.12 -9.95 20.06
N THR A 320 25.15 -11.24 19.78
CA THR A 320 26.40 -11.99 19.55
C THR A 320 26.82 -11.80 18.10
N VAL A 321 28.05 -11.35 17.90
CA VAL A 321 28.63 -11.14 16.56
C VAL A 321 30.00 -11.80 16.49
N THR A 322 30.51 -12.00 15.26
CA THR A 322 31.86 -12.56 15.08
C THR A 322 32.90 -11.75 15.85
N GLY A 323 33.56 -12.38 16.81
CA GLY A 323 34.62 -11.76 17.62
C GLY A 323 34.12 -10.86 18.73
N GLY A 324 32.93 -11.08 19.30
CA GLY A 324 32.45 -10.35 20.47
C GLY A 324 30.96 -10.15 20.56
N PHE A 325 30.56 -9.07 21.19
CA PHE A 325 29.16 -8.66 21.40
C PHE A 325 28.97 -7.23 20.92
N MET A 326 27.76 -6.89 20.52
CA MET A 326 27.45 -5.59 19.92
C MET A 326 26.09 -5.08 20.41
N ILE A 327 26.01 -3.76 20.59
CA ILE A 327 24.74 -3.02 20.70
C ILE A 327 24.68 -1.98 19.59
N THR A 328 23.48 -1.62 19.21
CA THR A 328 23.21 -0.48 18.31
C THR A 328 22.53 0.61 19.13
N ILE A 329 23.04 1.81 19.02
CA ILE A 329 22.45 3.01 19.63
C ILE A 329 21.87 3.84 18.50
N THR A 330 20.61 4.24 18.60
CA THR A 330 19.88 5.00 17.59
C THR A 330 19.38 6.31 18.20
N GLN A 331 19.56 7.42 17.50
CA GLN A 331 19.02 8.71 17.90
C GLN A 331 17.50 8.70 17.72
N ASN A 332 16.74 9.13 18.74
CA ASN A 332 15.26 9.14 18.67
C ASN A 332 14.71 10.30 17.81
N THR A 333 15.51 11.33 17.58
CA THR A 333 15.18 12.39 16.66
C THR A 333 15.85 12.11 15.31
N ALA A 334 15.04 11.94 14.27
CA ALA A 334 15.52 11.67 12.94
C ALA A 334 16.16 12.91 12.29
N GLY A 335 17.00 12.69 11.32
CA GLY A 335 17.64 13.73 10.51
C GLY A 335 19.16 13.74 10.62
N SER A 336 19.80 14.47 9.70
CA SER A 336 21.25 14.59 9.63
C SER A 336 21.90 15.24 10.87
N ALA A 337 21.13 15.99 11.65
CA ALA A 337 21.59 16.54 12.93
C ALA A 337 21.90 15.46 13.96
N GLY A 338 21.38 14.23 13.75
CA GLY A 338 21.69 13.07 14.59
C GLY A 338 23.04 12.40 14.28
N ASN A 339 23.70 12.76 13.18
CA ASN A 339 25.05 12.27 12.85
C ASN A 339 26.08 12.94 13.76
N LYS A 340 26.07 12.53 15.02
CA LYS A 340 26.91 13.07 16.10
C LYS A 340 28.05 12.13 16.41
N THR A 341 29.10 12.65 17.03
CA THR A 341 30.27 11.86 17.39
C THR A 341 30.06 11.15 18.74
N ILE A 342 30.50 9.91 18.83
CA ILE A 342 30.73 9.20 20.10
C ILE A 342 32.22 9.26 20.41
N THR A 343 32.53 9.85 21.53
CA THR A 343 33.90 9.82 22.05
C THR A 343 34.10 8.52 22.82
N ASN A 344 35.15 7.77 22.49
CA ASN A 344 35.44 6.47 23.10
C ASN A 344 36.94 6.32 23.41
N ASN A 345 37.27 6.10 24.67
CA ASN A 345 38.60 5.72 25.10
C ASN A 345 38.67 4.31 25.69
N CYS A 346 37.62 3.52 25.59
CA CYS A 346 37.57 2.14 26.08
C CYS A 346 38.41 1.23 25.19
N THR A 347 39.49 0.67 25.74
CA THR A 347 40.47 -0.14 24.98
C THR A 347 39.94 -1.46 24.45
N SER A 348 38.76 -1.89 24.91
CA SER A 348 38.08 -3.12 24.49
C SER A 348 36.83 -2.88 23.68
N TYR A 349 36.46 -1.62 23.45
CA TYR A 349 35.26 -1.23 22.73
C TYR A 349 35.62 -0.49 21.43
N SER A 350 35.05 -0.92 20.35
CA SER A 350 35.08 -0.24 19.06
C SER A 350 33.72 0.39 18.71
N VAL A 351 33.74 1.59 18.18
CA VAL A 351 32.55 2.35 17.80
C VAL A 351 32.51 2.49 16.27
N ALA A 352 31.36 2.28 15.66
CA ALA A 352 31.14 2.37 14.21
C ALA A 352 32.13 1.51 13.37
N GLY A 353 32.56 0.36 13.91
CA GLY A 353 33.55 -0.51 13.23
C GLY A 353 34.99 -0.01 13.28
N ASN A 354 35.28 1.11 13.95
CA ASN A 354 36.62 1.65 14.13
C ASN A 354 37.48 0.80 15.06
N THR A 355 38.76 1.10 15.16
CA THR A 355 39.67 0.47 16.15
C THR A 355 39.20 0.76 17.56
N ALA A 356 39.42 -0.17 18.49
CA ALA A 356 39.11 0.03 19.91
C ALA A 356 39.80 1.30 20.47
N ALA A 357 39.14 1.96 21.41
CA ALA A 357 39.54 3.25 21.98
C ALA A 357 39.58 4.42 20.95
N THR A 358 38.90 4.27 19.82
CA THR A 358 38.80 5.32 18.84
C THR A 358 37.37 5.86 18.79
N ASN A 359 37.21 7.16 18.58
CA ASN A 359 35.91 7.79 18.37
C ASN A 359 35.24 7.24 17.14
N GLY A 360 33.92 7.31 17.10
CA GLY A 360 33.11 6.95 15.95
C GLY A 360 31.92 7.88 15.85
N ASP A 361 31.30 7.88 14.69
CA ASP A 361 30.15 8.77 14.42
C ASP A 361 28.88 7.97 14.29
N PHE A 362 27.79 8.52 14.79
CA PHE A 362 26.46 8.15 14.33
C PHE A 362 26.39 8.42 12.83
N SER A 363 25.81 7.52 12.10
CA SER A 363 25.66 7.61 10.66
C SER A 363 24.26 7.19 10.24
N GLY A 364 23.91 7.47 8.99
CA GLY A 364 22.62 7.13 8.43
C GLY A 364 21.52 8.13 8.76
N GLY A 365 21.73 9.09 9.66
CA GLY A 365 20.81 10.19 9.86
C GLY A 365 20.68 10.99 8.58
N GLY A 366 19.51 10.90 7.94
CA GLY A 366 19.22 11.57 6.70
C GLY A 366 17.96 12.44 6.84
N SER A 367 17.87 13.44 6.02
CA SER A 367 16.66 14.22 5.90
C SER A 367 15.72 13.53 4.93
N GLY A 368 15.06 12.49 5.39
CA GLY A 368 14.08 11.77 4.58
C GLY A 368 13.00 12.71 4.09
N GLY A 369 12.79 12.76 2.80
CA GLY A 369 11.75 13.60 2.25
C GLY A 369 12.06 15.09 2.20
N ILE A 370 13.31 15.52 2.29
CA ILE A 370 13.67 16.90 1.94
C ILE A 370 13.32 17.12 0.49
N LEU A 371 12.43 18.07 0.28
CA LEU A 371 12.01 18.56 -1.01
C LEU A 371 12.73 19.88 -1.25
N GLY A 372 13.65 19.88 -2.20
CA GLY A 372 14.30 21.11 -2.65
C GLY A 372 13.39 21.92 -3.56
N PRO A 373 13.77 23.19 -3.83
CA PRO A 373 13.08 23.98 -4.82
C PRO A 373 13.06 23.26 -6.16
N HIS A 374 11.90 23.18 -6.79
CA HIS A 374 11.77 22.66 -8.14
C HIS A 374 11.63 23.83 -9.12
N PRO A 375 12.43 23.90 -10.22
CA PRO A 375 12.23 24.92 -11.22
C PRO A 375 10.88 24.75 -11.89
N GLY A 376 10.08 25.81 -11.90
CA GLY A 376 8.72 25.82 -12.43
C GLY A 376 7.61 25.60 -11.40
N VAL A 377 7.91 25.23 -10.15
CA VAL A 377 6.93 25.12 -9.08
C VAL A 377 7.02 26.34 -8.19
N THR A 378 6.19 27.33 -8.45
CA THR A 378 6.20 28.62 -7.75
C THR A 378 5.85 28.53 -6.26
N GLN A 379 5.29 27.42 -5.82
CA GLN A 379 4.84 27.22 -4.44
C GLN A 379 5.84 26.45 -3.57
N MET A 380 6.87 25.86 -4.15
CA MET A 380 7.97 25.30 -3.38
C MET A 380 8.95 26.40 -3.05
N ASN A 381 8.87 26.87 -1.82
CA ASN A 381 9.75 27.89 -1.28
C ASN A 381 11.23 27.49 -1.50
N SER A 382 12.11 28.43 -1.66
CA SER A 382 13.57 28.24 -1.88
C SER A 382 14.27 27.48 -0.74
N ALA A 383 13.61 27.24 0.37
CA ALA A 383 14.12 26.46 1.49
C ALA A 383 13.86 24.94 1.32
N LEU A 384 14.82 24.13 1.70
CA LEU A 384 14.62 22.70 1.85
C LEU A 384 13.52 22.43 2.87
N GLN A 385 12.46 21.74 2.47
CA GLN A 385 11.35 21.39 3.35
C GLN A 385 11.21 19.88 3.48
N ASP A 386 10.94 19.43 4.69
CA ASP A 386 10.55 18.06 4.95
C ASP A 386 9.12 17.80 4.40
N PHE A 387 8.91 16.62 3.80
CA PHE A 387 7.62 16.27 3.19
C PHE A 387 6.46 16.32 4.20
N ARG A 388 6.67 15.87 5.44
CA ARG A 388 5.65 15.94 6.49
C ARG A 388 5.32 17.40 6.84
N THR A 389 6.31 18.27 6.86
CA THR A 389 6.10 19.70 7.03
C THR A 389 5.29 20.30 5.87
N MET A 390 5.57 19.88 4.65
CA MET A 390 4.75 20.28 3.49
C MET A 390 3.33 19.72 3.58
N LEU A 391 3.18 18.46 3.93
CA LEU A 391 1.86 17.85 4.12
C LEU A 391 1.06 18.55 5.20
N LYS A 392 1.73 19.05 6.25
CA LYS A 392 1.13 19.82 7.34
C LYS A 392 0.73 21.26 6.91
N SER A 393 1.61 21.97 6.23
CA SER A 393 1.56 23.44 6.09
C SER A 393 1.20 23.95 4.70
N SER A 394 1.42 23.16 3.64
CA SER A 394 1.20 23.60 2.26
C SER A 394 -0.16 23.18 1.69
N GLU A 395 -0.43 23.58 0.47
CA GLU A 395 -1.61 23.16 -0.29
C GLU A 395 -1.49 21.70 -0.76
N VAL A 396 -2.61 21.09 -1.16
CA VAL A 396 -2.62 19.74 -1.75
C VAL A 396 -1.80 19.70 -3.02
N SER A 397 -1.89 20.73 -3.87
CA SER A 397 -1.13 20.84 -5.12
C SER A 397 0.37 20.82 -4.88
N SER A 398 0.87 21.56 -3.89
CA SER A 398 2.31 21.57 -3.56
C SER A 398 2.80 20.20 -3.09
N SER A 399 1.99 19.49 -2.31
CA SER A 399 2.30 18.12 -1.89
C SER A 399 2.27 17.14 -3.08
N ALA A 400 1.32 17.33 -4.00
CA ALA A 400 1.22 16.54 -5.22
C ALA A 400 2.44 16.76 -6.15
N ASP A 401 2.86 18.00 -6.33
CA ASP A 401 4.07 18.34 -7.09
C ASP A 401 5.32 17.69 -6.50
N ALA A 402 5.43 17.68 -5.18
CA ALA A 402 6.54 17.08 -4.49
C ALA A 402 6.65 15.58 -4.78
N ILE A 403 5.54 14.85 -4.74
CA ILE A 403 5.51 13.42 -5.05
C ILE A 403 5.77 13.17 -6.53
N ARG A 404 5.06 13.88 -7.40
CA ARG A 404 5.18 13.73 -8.86
C ARG A 404 6.63 13.83 -9.34
N ASN A 405 7.36 14.81 -8.83
CA ASN A 405 8.75 15.05 -9.19
C ASN A 405 9.71 13.97 -8.68
N ARG A 406 9.26 13.11 -7.78
CA ARG A 406 10.06 12.01 -7.20
C ARG A 406 9.77 10.66 -7.83
N ILE A 407 8.76 10.54 -8.68
CA ILE A 407 8.46 9.30 -9.41
C ILE A 407 9.58 9.06 -10.41
N PHE A 408 10.32 7.96 -10.21
CA PHE A 408 11.39 7.52 -11.10
C PHE A 408 10.93 6.43 -12.05
N ASN A 409 10.16 5.47 -11.53
CA ASN A 409 9.63 4.37 -12.30
C ASN A 409 8.23 4.02 -11.80
N LEU A 410 7.30 3.83 -12.70
CA LEU A 410 5.93 3.41 -12.38
C LEU A 410 5.46 2.43 -13.44
N GLN A 411 5.12 1.24 -13.01
CA GLN A 411 4.65 0.20 -13.90
C GLN A 411 3.63 -0.70 -13.21
N TYR A 412 2.69 -1.18 -13.98
CA TYR A 412 1.79 -2.27 -13.62
C TYR A 412 1.20 -2.88 -14.88
N ASN A 413 0.63 -4.05 -14.75
CA ASN A 413 -0.17 -4.69 -15.79
C ASN A 413 -1.64 -4.66 -15.37
N ASN A 414 -2.54 -4.69 -16.35
CA ASN A 414 -3.94 -4.90 -16.08
C ASN A 414 -4.36 -6.34 -16.38
N THR A 415 -5.54 -6.72 -15.91
CA THR A 415 -6.16 -8.00 -16.24
C THR A 415 -7.64 -7.78 -16.52
N ILE A 416 -8.21 -8.67 -17.32
CA ILE A 416 -9.63 -8.72 -17.60
C ILE A 416 -10.16 -10.02 -17.00
N GLU A 417 -11.09 -9.91 -16.07
CA GLU A 417 -11.77 -11.05 -15.49
C GLU A 417 -13.16 -11.21 -16.13
N LEU A 418 -13.45 -12.41 -16.56
CA LEU A 418 -14.79 -12.79 -16.99
C LEU A 418 -15.51 -13.48 -15.83
N ASN A 419 -16.56 -12.86 -15.36
CA ASN A 419 -17.47 -13.49 -14.45
C ASN A 419 -18.42 -14.40 -15.23
N SER A 420 -18.51 -15.64 -14.83
CA SER A 420 -19.36 -16.63 -15.46
C SER A 420 -20.25 -17.27 -14.41
N THR A 421 -21.55 -17.23 -14.65
CA THR A 421 -22.50 -17.94 -13.81
C THR A 421 -23.25 -18.97 -14.61
N VAL A 422 -23.19 -20.20 -14.15
CA VAL A 422 -23.95 -21.33 -14.70
C VAL A 422 -25.18 -21.54 -13.84
N TYR A 423 -26.34 -21.51 -14.48
CA TYR A 423 -27.63 -21.81 -13.91
C TYR A 423 -28.09 -23.19 -14.36
N PHE A 424 -28.48 -24.04 -13.43
CA PHE A 424 -29.07 -25.34 -13.68
C PHE A 424 -30.59 -25.22 -13.50
N CYS A 425 -31.29 -25.07 -14.63
CA CYS A 425 -32.74 -24.94 -14.66
C CYS A 425 -33.33 -26.33 -14.77
N ARG A 426 -33.80 -26.86 -13.66
CA ARG A 426 -34.38 -28.21 -13.58
C ARG A 426 -35.90 -28.14 -13.73
N ALA A 427 -36.44 -28.97 -14.64
CA ALA A 427 -37.86 -29.24 -14.79
C ALA A 427 -38.12 -30.67 -14.32
N GLN A 428 -38.73 -30.81 -13.13
CA GLN A 428 -39.05 -32.12 -12.52
C GLN A 428 -40.18 -32.79 -13.29
N HIS A 429 -40.46 -34.06 -12.96
CA HIS A 429 -41.45 -34.86 -13.67
C HIS A 429 -42.87 -34.27 -13.62
N ASP A 430 -43.22 -33.57 -12.54
CA ASP A 430 -44.53 -32.94 -12.31
C ASP A 430 -44.62 -31.47 -12.77
N GLU A 431 -43.50 -30.89 -13.23
CA GLU A 431 -43.40 -29.49 -13.61
C GLU A 431 -43.43 -29.30 -15.13
N PHE A 432 -43.96 -28.18 -15.61
CA PHE A 432 -43.96 -27.73 -17.02
C PHE A 432 -44.55 -28.73 -18.00
N ASN A 433 -45.47 -29.64 -17.58
CA ASN A 433 -46.15 -30.59 -18.43
C ASN A 433 -47.33 -30.00 -19.19
N TYR A 434 -47.61 -28.71 -18.94
CA TYR A 434 -48.78 -28.02 -19.49
C TYR A 434 -48.35 -26.62 -20.00
N SER A 435 -48.97 -26.21 -21.13
CA SER A 435 -48.77 -24.87 -21.68
C SER A 435 -50.10 -24.09 -21.63
N SER A 436 -50.03 -22.86 -21.12
CA SER A 436 -51.16 -21.92 -21.14
C SER A 436 -51.28 -21.14 -22.46
N ASN A 437 -50.43 -21.43 -23.46
CA ASN A 437 -50.49 -20.78 -24.78
C ASN A 437 -51.84 -21.11 -25.43
N PRO A 438 -52.60 -20.11 -25.88
CA PRO A 438 -53.93 -20.33 -26.55
C PRO A 438 -53.87 -21.26 -27.76
N THR A 439 -52.76 -21.34 -28.45
CA THR A 439 -52.55 -22.26 -29.60
C THR A 439 -52.42 -23.72 -29.13
N TYR A 440 -52.15 -23.95 -27.87
CA TYR A 440 -51.96 -25.26 -27.26
C TYR A 440 -53.28 -25.79 -26.65
N LEU A 441 -54.26 -24.92 -26.52
CA LEU A 441 -55.57 -25.23 -25.89
C LEU A 441 -56.70 -25.15 -26.93
N SER A 442 -57.67 -25.99 -26.79
CA SER A 442 -58.96 -25.88 -27.45
C SER A 442 -60.02 -25.76 -26.34
N GLY A 443 -60.48 -24.55 -26.08
CA GLY A 443 -61.27 -24.27 -24.86
C GLY A 443 -60.40 -24.45 -23.61
N SER A 444 -60.87 -25.27 -22.71
CA SER A 444 -60.13 -25.66 -21.46
C SER A 444 -59.31 -26.95 -21.61
N GLN A 445 -59.29 -27.57 -22.81
CA GLN A 445 -58.60 -28.84 -23.05
C GLN A 445 -57.26 -28.61 -23.80
N ILE A 446 -56.25 -29.42 -23.50
CA ILE A 446 -54.97 -29.45 -24.17
C ILE A 446 -55.19 -30.07 -25.55
N ARG A 447 -54.85 -29.35 -26.63
CA ARG A 447 -55.08 -29.77 -28.04
C ARG A 447 -54.41 -31.10 -28.40
N VAL A 448 -53.32 -31.44 -27.79
CA VAL A 448 -52.57 -32.69 -28.06
C VAL A 448 -53.07 -33.86 -27.20
N LYS A 449 -54.14 -33.65 -26.41
CA LYS A 449 -54.78 -34.64 -25.56
C LYS A 449 -56.17 -34.92 -26.09
N ASN A 450 -56.38 -36.10 -26.68
CA ASN A 450 -57.64 -36.48 -27.30
C ASN A 450 -58.57 -37.18 -26.29
N GLU A 451 -57.99 -37.93 -25.35
CA GLU A 451 -58.72 -38.68 -24.31
C GLU A 451 -58.27 -38.27 -22.91
N SER A 452 -59.09 -38.50 -21.89
CA SER A 452 -58.80 -38.16 -20.51
C SER A 452 -57.62 -38.95 -19.90
N THR A 453 -57.32 -40.09 -20.52
CA THR A 453 -56.23 -41.00 -20.14
C THR A 453 -54.88 -40.63 -20.76
N ASP A 454 -54.90 -39.74 -21.76
CA ASP A 454 -53.66 -39.33 -22.42
C ASP A 454 -52.75 -38.57 -21.47
N ILE A 455 -51.42 -38.83 -21.55
CA ILE A 455 -50.43 -38.16 -20.75
C ILE A 455 -50.28 -36.70 -21.23
N PRO A 456 -50.26 -35.71 -20.33
CA PRO A 456 -50.03 -34.32 -20.68
C PRO A 456 -48.63 -34.13 -21.25
N ILE A 457 -48.54 -33.50 -22.39
CA ILE A 457 -47.27 -33.25 -23.11
C ILE A 457 -47.17 -31.77 -23.38
N SER A 458 -46.00 -31.19 -23.13
CA SER A 458 -45.62 -29.85 -23.58
C SER A 458 -44.30 -29.87 -24.31
N TYR A 459 -44.04 -28.82 -25.09
CA TYR A 459 -42.78 -28.64 -25.80
C TYR A 459 -42.13 -27.37 -25.32
N ILE A 460 -40.94 -27.51 -24.73
CA ILE A 460 -40.13 -26.41 -24.25
C ILE A 460 -39.32 -25.86 -25.41
N THR A 461 -39.51 -24.60 -25.74
CA THR A 461 -38.85 -23.93 -26.87
C THR A 461 -37.86 -22.85 -26.44
N SER A 462 -38.02 -22.36 -25.24
CA SER A 462 -37.16 -21.27 -24.68
C SER A 462 -37.07 -21.33 -23.18
N LEU A 463 -36.01 -20.74 -22.66
CA LEU A 463 -35.74 -20.56 -21.24
C LEU A 463 -35.56 -19.07 -20.96
N GLY A 464 -36.25 -18.53 -19.98
CA GLY A 464 -36.09 -17.17 -19.52
C GLY A 464 -35.56 -17.13 -18.08
N LEU A 465 -34.56 -16.33 -17.81
CA LEU A 465 -34.10 -16.02 -16.45
C LEU A 465 -34.67 -14.67 -16.03
N TYR A 466 -35.28 -14.62 -14.87
CA TYR A 466 -35.93 -13.45 -14.32
C TYR A 466 -35.32 -13.04 -12.97
N SER A 467 -35.31 -11.74 -12.69
CA SER A 467 -34.96 -11.21 -11.36
C SER A 467 -36.09 -11.49 -10.35
N SER A 468 -35.84 -11.22 -9.08
CA SER A 468 -36.86 -11.23 -8.03
C SER A 468 -38.04 -10.30 -8.31
N ASP A 469 -37.82 -9.24 -9.09
CA ASP A 469 -38.82 -8.24 -9.48
C ASP A 469 -39.53 -8.59 -10.79
N ASN A 470 -39.40 -9.84 -11.25
CA ASN A 470 -39.94 -10.34 -12.51
C ASN A 470 -39.45 -9.63 -13.78
N GLN A 471 -38.29 -8.99 -13.76
CA GLN A 471 -37.65 -8.45 -14.94
C GLN A 471 -36.89 -9.55 -15.67
N LEU A 472 -37.05 -9.65 -16.98
CA LEU A 472 -36.34 -10.60 -17.81
C LEU A 472 -34.87 -10.20 -17.93
N LEU A 473 -33.97 -11.02 -17.39
CA LEU A 473 -32.53 -10.79 -17.41
C LEU A 473 -31.85 -11.42 -18.62
N ALA A 474 -32.28 -12.64 -18.99
CA ALA A 474 -31.74 -13.35 -20.14
C ALA A 474 -32.78 -14.31 -20.72
N VAL A 475 -32.66 -14.57 -22.04
CA VAL A 475 -33.50 -15.54 -22.72
C VAL A 475 -32.64 -16.40 -23.65
N GLY A 476 -32.83 -17.71 -23.59
CA GLY A 476 -32.25 -18.69 -24.49
C GLY A 476 -33.34 -19.40 -25.29
N LYS A 477 -33.14 -19.62 -26.56
CA LYS A 477 -34.00 -20.45 -27.39
C LYS A 477 -33.29 -21.76 -27.70
N PHE A 478 -34.06 -22.85 -27.72
CA PHE A 478 -33.55 -24.15 -28.15
C PHE A 478 -33.59 -24.24 -29.67
N SER A 479 -32.67 -24.98 -30.25
CA SER A 479 -32.65 -25.25 -31.71
C SER A 479 -33.86 -26.07 -32.14
N GLU A 480 -34.34 -26.95 -31.26
CA GLU A 480 -35.51 -27.81 -31.48
C GLU A 480 -36.42 -27.79 -30.25
N PRO A 481 -37.74 -27.90 -30.44
CA PRO A 481 -38.68 -28.06 -29.32
C PRO A 481 -38.39 -29.34 -28.55
N ILE A 482 -38.22 -29.26 -27.22
CA ILE A 482 -37.93 -30.41 -26.38
C ILE A 482 -39.21 -30.89 -25.73
N ARG A 483 -39.55 -32.15 -25.97
CA ARG A 483 -40.75 -32.78 -25.38
C ARG A 483 -40.59 -32.93 -23.87
N LYS A 484 -41.62 -32.54 -23.15
CA LYS A 484 -41.71 -32.70 -21.69
C LYS A 484 -43.06 -33.35 -21.39
N ASP A 485 -43.01 -34.45 -20.61
CA ASP A 485 -44.15 -35.13 -20.04
C ASP A 485 -43.84 -35.53 -18.58
N ASN A 486 -44.80 -36.16 -17.93
CA ASN A 486 -44.68 -36.54 -16.50
C ASN A 486 -43.69 -37.70 -16.22
N ASN A 487 -43.13 -38.34 -17.26
CA ASN A 487 -42.14 -39.40 -17.12
C ASN A 487 -40.71 -38.87 -17.38
N ILE A 488 -40.55 -37.60 -17.80
CA ILE A 488 -39.29 -37.01 -18.22
C ILE A 488 -38.90 -35.90 -17.26
N GLU A 489 -37.71 -35.99 -16.70
CA GLU A 489 -37.04 -34.89 -16.03
C GLU A 489 -35.99 -34.27 -16.94
N LEU A 490 -35.92 -32.94 -16.98
CA LEU A 490 -34.98 -32.19 -17.81
C LEU A 490 -34.15 -31.23 -16.95
N SER A 491 -32.89 -31.14 -17.24
CA SER A 491 -32.01 -30.14 -16.65
C SER A 491 -31.33 -29.33 -17.76
N PHE A 492 -31.60 -28.05 -17.81
CA PHE A 492 -31.01 -27.12 -18.75
C PHE A 492 -29.89 -26.36 -18.10
N ARG A 493 -28.74 -26.30 -18.77
CA ARG A 493 -27.60 -25.52 -18.33
C ARG A 493 -27.56 -24.21 -19.11
N ALA A 494 -27.78 -23.08 -18.44
CA ALA A 494 -27.62 -21.76 -18.99
C ALA A 494 -26.34 -21.13 -18.40
N ARG A 495 -25.42 -20.71 -19.25
CA ARG A 495 -24.22 -19.99 -18.84
C ARG A 495 -24.36 -18.53 -19.27
N LEU A 496 -24.16 -17.62 -18.33
CA LEU A 496 -24.07 -16.18 -18.57
C LEU A 496 -22.67 -15.72 -18.23
N ASP A 497 -22.05 -15.06 -19.19
CA ASP A 497 -20.72 -14.44 -19.04
C ASP A 497 -20.93 -12.92 -19.02
N TYR A 498 -20.33 -12.20 -18.01
CA TYR A 498 -20.50 -10.76 -17.79
C TYR A 498 -19.32 -10.13 -17.06
#